data_fca8cdbf0360147641f883e25dcb7503
#
_entry.id   fca8cdbf0360147641f883e25dcb7503
#
_cell.length_a   1.000
_cell.length_b   1.000
_cell.length_c   1.000
_cell.angle_alpha   90.00
_cell.angle_beta   90.00
_cell.angle_gamma   90.00
#
_symmetry.space_group_name_H-M   'P 1'
#
loop_
_entity.id
_entity.type
_entity.pdbx_description
1 polymer ?
#
loop_
_entity_poly.entity_id
_entity_poly.type
_entity_poly.pdbx_seq_one_letter_code
_entity_poly.pdbx_strand_id
1 'polypeptide(L)'
;MKKRINLLVGSYLLTILAISLGSCENMKKKPEESELTIFFINDNHAQIDNFSKIKSIIDESGEEGDLIIVSSGDMFSGNPIVDFYEEKGYPVINLMNRIGFDVATLGNHEFDYGQEALNARIDQADFEVICANMESESSLLGQVPATFMINRGKLKISFVGVIETGGKPGTYIPSTHPNKLEGLTFMDAGDILGDYSGLKEELEADLLILLSHLGHNCDANETCDYTVAKIFPFFDVIIGGHSHSIQDTTINGVHIYQSGAYLNYLGKISLTIKNREIISENFDLINLNEYNYQDEELQVIIEDYNNNPVFSEVIGMNSVYMTRNRTVGCFYTDALREYLDTDMAIQNPGGIRSDLDEGEITIMEIYRIDPFNNGLTEYEMTVGEIRSFLEASGAGFYYSGVILENEPGYGVVIKDQEGNAYEDDHVLSIAINDYIPEIYDDYFPDPSVIYDISTADAMIQYVRNLTEPLHYETCNRYFRYEE
;
A
#
# COMPACT_ATOMS: atom_id res chain seq x y z
N MET A 1 -55.52 57.51 68.36
CA MET A 1 -54.85 56.32 68.81
C MET A 1 -54.31 55.60 67.60
N LYS A 2 -53.07 55.87 67.24
CA LYS A 2 -52.33 55.33 66.14
C LYS A 2 -51.14 54.54 66.69
N LYS A 3 -50.78 53.45 66.10
CA LYS A 3 -49.57 52.61 66.21
C LYS A 3 -49.85 51.23 66.70
N ARG A 4 -49.82 50.30 65.79
CA ARG A 4 -49.20 48.96 65.83
C ARG A 4 -49.80 48.01 64.76
N ILE A 5 -49.45 48.25 63.49
CA ILE A 5 -49.57 47.26 62.41
C ILE A 5 -48.48 47.59 61.42
N ASN A 6 -47.25 47.30 61.71
CA ASN A 6 -46.16 47.33 60.68
C ASN A 6 -44.91 46.55 61.18
N LEU A 7 -45.03 45.33 61.65
CA LEU A 7 -43.88 44.55 62.05
C LEU A 7 -44.00 43.01 61.76
N LEU A 8 -44.94 42.62 60.91
CA LEU A 8 -45.14 41.19 60.59
C LEU A 8 -45.06 40.82 59.08
N VAL A 9 -44.85 41.83 58.21
CA VAL A 9 -44.72 41.54 56.77
C VAL A 9 -43.27 41.45 56.27
N GLY A 10 -42.29 41.95 57.11
CA GLY A 10 -40.85 41.91 56.73
C GLY A 10 -40.14 40.55 56.94
N SER A 11 -40.75 39.67 57.73
CA SER A 11 -40.06 38.42 58.12
C SER A 11 -40.40 37.23 57.25
N TYR A 12 -41.46 37.29 56.42
CA TYR A 12 -41.84 36.22 55.51
C TYR A 12 -41.23 36.38 54.10
N LEU A 13 -40.76 37.58 53.72
CA LEU A 13 -40.06 37.76 52.43
C LEU A 13 -38.58 37.38 52.46
N LEU A 14 -37.93 37.34 53.63
CA LEU A 14 -36.53 36.95 53.74
C LEU A 14 -36.34 35.42 53.80
N THR A 15 -37.39 34.65 54.20
CA THR A 15 -37.33 33.19 54.26
C THR A 15 -37.63 32.52 52.93
N ILE A 16 -38.30 33.21 51.99
CA ILE A 16 -38.55 32.68 50.64
C ILE A 16 -37.35 32.92 49.71
N LEU A 17 -36.52 33.98 49.96
CA LEU A 17 -35.33 34.26 49.16
C LEU A 17 -34.12 33.39 49.53
N ALA A 18 -34.13 32.74 50.70
CA ALA A 18 -33.05 31.85 51.13
C ALA A 18 -33.24 30.37 50.66
N ILE A 19 -34.46 30.01 50.20
CA ILE A 19 -34.74 28.64 49.70
C ILE A 19 -34.52 28.55 48.18
N SER A 20 -34.42 29.69 47.46
CA SER A 20 -34.15 29.69 46.02
C SER A 20 -32.65 29.76 45.65
N LEU A 21 -31.75 29.86 46.63
CA LEU A 21 -30.29 29.90 46.40
C LEU A 21 -29.56 28.59 46.78
N GLY A 22 -30.29 27.55 47.16
CA GLY A 22 -29.73 26.29 47.61
C GLY A 22 -29.86 25.09 46.66
N SER A 23 -30.27 25.31 45.41
CA SER A 23 -30.38 24.20 44.42
C SER A 23 -29.71 24.56 43.08
N CYS A 24 -28.47 25.03 43.16
CA CYS A 24 -27.53 24.74 42.11
C CYS A 24 -26.78 23.46 42.50
N GLU A 25 -27.47 22.34 42.51
CA GLU A 25 -26.81 21.06 42.32
C GLU A 25 -26.05 21.22 41.02
N ASN A 26 -24.71 21.09 41.10
CA ASN A 26 -23.88 20.77 39.99
C ASN A 26 -24.52 19.54 39.29
N MET A 27 -25.42 19.76 38.34
CA MET A 27 -25.67 18.79 37.32
C MET A 27 -24.32 18.65 36.61
N LYS A 28 -23.49 17.71 37.05
CA LYS A 28 -22.39 17.21 36.23
C LYS A 28 -23.08 16.87 34.90
N LYS A 29 -22.83 17.67 33.87
CA LYS A 29 -23.24 17.31 32.50
C LYS A 29 -22.81 15.85 32.33
N LYS A 30 -23.75 14.98 32.02
CA LYS A 30 -23.40 13.61 31.63
C LYS A 30 -22.34 13.76 30.54
N PRO A 31 -21.22 13.05 30.61
CA PRO A 31 -20.25 13.11 29.54
C PRO A 31 -20.98 12.84 28.23
N GLU A 32 -20.83 13.75 27.30
CA GLU A 32 -21.50 13.68 26.02
C GLU A 32 -20.83 12.57 25.19
N GLU A 33 -21.62 11.68 24.62
CA GLU A 33 -21.16 10.67 23.67
C GLU A 33 -21.07 11.33 22.30
N SER A 34 -20.01 11.02 21.55
CA SER A 34 -19.79 11.49 20.19
C SER A 34 -19.67 10.27 19.28
N GLU A 35 -20.25 10.36 18.10
CA GLU A 35 -20.19 9.33 17.08
C GLU A 35 -19.20 9.78 15.99
N LEU A 36 -18.40 8.83 15.46
CA LEU A 36 -17.47 9.04 14.36
C LEU A 36 -17.55 7.87 13.41
N THR A 37 -17.67 8.18 12.12
CA THR A 37 -17.52 7.19 11.05
C THR A 37 -16.19 7.41 10.35
N ILE A 38 -15.40 6.34 10.21
CA ILE A 38 -14.14 6.35 9.46
C ILE A 38 -14.33 5.45 8.23
N PHE A 39 -14.23 6.05 7.04
CA PHE A 39 -14.09 5.28 5.81
C PHE A 39 -12.62 5.17 5.46
N PHE A 40 -12.19 4.00 5.00
CA PHE A 40 -10.80 3.82 4.62
C PHE A 40 -10.61 2.86 3.45
N ILE A 41 -9.54 3.13 2.70
CA ILE A 41 -8.98 2.23 1.70
C ILE A 41 -7.51 1.97 2.03
N ASN A 42 -6.96 0.90 1.52
CA ASN A 42 -5.53 0.58 1.49
C ASN A 42 -5.22 -0.19 0.21
N ASP A 43 -3.98 -0.14 -0.24
CA ASP A 43 -3.48 -0.94 -1.37
C ASP A 43 -4.40 -0.84 -2.61
N ASN A 44 -4.83 0.38 -2.96
CA ASN A 44 -5.69 0.52 -4.14
C ASN A 44 -4.94 0.34 -5.47
N HIS A 45 -3.60 0.42 -5.47
CA HIS A 45 -2.73 0.12 -6.61
C HIS A 45 -3.22 0.74 -7.91
N ALA A 46 -3.38 2.06 -7.89
CA ALA A 46 -3.82 2.86 -9.03
C ALA A 46 -5.18 2.45 -9.64
N GLN A 47 -5.95 1.54 -9.01
CA GLN A 47 -7.30 1.23 -9.47
C GLN A 47 -8.21 2.43 -9.28
N ILE A 48 -9.01 2.77 -10.31
CA ILE A 48 -9.84 3.97 -10.31
C ILE A 48 -11.34 3.69 -10.49
N ASP A 49 -11.70 2.52 -11.00
CA ASP A 49 -13.05 2.21 -11.48
C ASP A 49 -14.14 2.29 -10.39
N ASN A 50 -13.80 2.00 -9.14
CA ASN A 50 -14.75 1.99 -8.04
C ASN A 50 -14.82 3.30 -7.23
N PHE A 51 -14.04 4.34 -7.57
CA PHE A 51 -14.12 5.62 -6.86
C PHE A 51 -15.48 6.31 -6.95
N SER A 52 -16.19 6.18 -8.09
CA SER A 52 -17.55 6.70 -8.23
C SER A 52 -18.56 6.04 -7.26
N LYS A 53 -18.35 4.75 -6.94
CA LYS A 53 -19.15 4.02 -5.95
C LYS A 53 -18.81 4.47 -4.52
N ILE A 54 -17.52 4.66 -4.21
CA ILE A 54 -17.09 5.21 -2.92
C ILE A 54 -17.73 6.57 -2.68
N LYS A 55 -17.72 7.46 -3.68
CA LYS A 55 -18.36 8.78 -3.60
C LYS A 55 -19.84 8.65 -3.26
N SER A 56 -20.59 7.78 -3.94
CA SER A 56 -22.01 7.53 -3.66
C SER A 56 -22.24 7.05 -2.22
N ILE A 57 -21.42 6.11 -1.72
CA ILE A 57 -21.54 5.60 -0.34
C ILE A 57 -21.28 6.71 0.69
N ILE A 58 -20.29 7.56 0.44
CA ILE A 58 -19.92 8.66 1.35
C ILE A 58 -21.01 9.72 1.38
N ASP A 59 -21.53 10.11 0.21
CA ASP A 59 -22.61 11.10 0.11
C ASP A 59 -23.90 10.63 0.80
N GLU A 60 -24.25 9.36 0.68
CA GLU A 60 -25.38 8.76 1.41
C GLU A 60 -25.15 8.74 2.94
N SER A 61 -23.90 8.63 3.38
CA SER A 61 -23.53 8.56 4.80
C SER A 61 -23.33 9.92 5.46
N GLY A 62 -23.05 10.97 4.67
CA GLY A 62 -22.64 12.28 5.16
C GLY A 62 -23.74 13.11 5.85
N GLU A 63 -24.98 12.66 5.86
CA GLU A 63 -26.09 13.31 6.56
C GLU A 63 -26.21 12.84 8.04
N GLU A 64 -25.50 11.81 8.47
CA GLU A 64 -25.73 11.12 9.75
C GLU A 64 -24.62 11.28 10.80
N GLY A 65 -23.68 12.21 10.67
CA GLY A 65 -22.68 12.41 11.73
C GLY A 65 -21.30 12.90 11.25
N ASP A 66 -20.36 12.91 12.18
CA ASP A 66 -18.98 13.26 11.88
C ASP A 66 -18.27 12.11 11.16
N LEU A 67 -17.73 12.37 9.96
CA LEU A 67 -17.01 11.35 9.18
C LEU A 67 -15.60 11.83 8.79
N ILE A 68 -14.69 10.88 8.60
CA ILE A 68 -13.36 11.05 8.02
C ILE A 68 -13.08 9.96 6.99
N ILE A 69 -12.24 10.28 6.01
CA ILE A 69 -11.88 9.36 4.93
C ILE A 69 -10.36 9.29 4.85
N VAL A 70 -9.81 8.10 4.96
CA VAL A 70 -8.35 7.91 5.04
C VAL A 70 -7.83 6.85 4.07
N SER A 71 -6.53 6.91 3.76
CA SER A 71 -5.82 5.86 3.01
C SER A 71 -4.59 5.40 3.77
N SER A 72 -4.37 4.09 3.82
CA SER A 72 -3.17 3.49 4.42
C SER A 72 -2.10 3.12 3.39
N GLY A 73 -1.93 3.96 2.35
CA GLY A 73 -0.84 3.86 1.39
C GLY A 73 -1.08 2.89 0.23
N ASP A 74 -0.06 2.77 -0.62
CA ASP A 74 -0.08 2.07 -1.90
C ASP A 74 -1.23 2.55 -2.79
N MET A 75 -1.27 3.87 -2.98
CA MET A 75 -2.23 4.53 -3.89
C MET A 75 -1.84 4.35 -5.35
N PHE A 76 -0.55 4.12 -5.64
CA PHE A 76 0.03 4.07 -6.98
C PHE A 76 0.39 2.64 -7.40
N SER A 77 0.79 2.51 -8.67
CA SER A 77 1.33 1.31 -9.34
C SER A 77 0.41 0.10 -9.41
N GLY A 78 -0.02 -0.24 -10.63
CA GLY A 78 -0.80 -1.44 -10.92
C GLY A 78 -1.96 -1.22 -11.90
N ASN A 79 -2.14 0.00 -12.40
CA ASN A 79 -3.08 0.30 -13.47
C ASN A 79 -2.42 1.16 -14.55
N PRO A 80 -2.19 0.62 -15.76
CA PRO A 80 -1.53 1.33 -16.86
C PRO A 80 -2.14 2.69 -17.22
N ILE A 81 -3.44 2.87 -17.02
CA ILE A 81 -4.13 4.17 -17.22
C ILE A 81 -3.55 5.27 -16.34
N VAL A 82 -3.11 4.92 -15.15
CA VAL A 82 -2.52 5.83 -14.15
C VAL A 82 -1.00 5.84 -14.24
N ASP A 83 -0.39 4.65 -14.41
CA ASP A 83 1.06 4.43 -14.40
C ASP A 83 1.75 5.10 -15.60
N PHE A 84 1.05 5.16 -16.74
CA PHE A 84 1.52 5.78 -17.99
C PHE A 84 0.74 7.05 -18.37
N TYR A 85 -0.04 7.61 -17.43
CA TYR A 85 -0.64 8.93 -17.62
C TYR A 85 0.46 9.99 -17.77
N GLU A 86 0.22 11.06 -18.55
CA GLU A 86 1.21 12.11 -18.79
C GLU A 86 1.81 12.65 -17.49
N GLU A 87 0.96 12.87 -16.50
CA GLU A 87 1.33 13.17 -15.11
C GLU A 87 1.03 11.92 -14.24
N LYS A 88 2.02 11.04 -14.08
CA LYS A 88 1.87 9.77 -13.36
C LYS A 88 1.19 9.95 -12.01
N GLY A 89 0.21 9.11 -11.70
CA GLY A 89 -0.55 9.15 -10.45
C GLY A 89 -1.63 10.23 -10.38
N TYR A 90 -1.66 11.20 -11.32
CA TYR A 90 -2.63 12.30 -11.31
C TYR A 90 -4.08 11.83 -11.22
N PRO A 91 -4.55 10.82 -11.98
CA PRO A 91 -5.95 10.39 -11.93
C PRO A 91 -6.41 9.96 -10.52
N VAL A 92 -5.58 9.19 -9.79
CA VAL A 92 -5.91 8.73 -8.43
C VAL A 92 -6.11 9.90 -7.48
N ILE A 93 -5.13 10.81 -7.41
CA ILE A 93 -5.20 11.96 -6.50
C ILE A 93 -6.36 12.89 -6.87
N ASN A 94 -6.62 13.12 -8.16
CA ASN A 94 -7.77 13.91 -8.60
C ASN A 94 -9.10 13.29 -8.14
N LEU A 95 -9.25 11.97 -8.21
CA LEU A 95 -10.47 11.29 -7.77
C LEU A 95 -10.59 11.30 -6.23
N MET A 96 -9.51 11.09 -5.50
CA MET A 96 -9.47 11.18 -4.04
C MET A 96 -9.84 12.59 -3.53
N ASN A 97 -9.32 13.65 -4.18
CA ASN A 97 -9.69 15.04 -3.87
C ASN A 97 -11.20 15.28 -4.05
N ARG A 98 -11.79 14.77 -5.14
CA ARG A 98 -13.24 14.93 -5.43
C ARG A 98 -14.13 14.16 -4.46
N ILE A 99 -13.64 13.09 -3.87
CA ILE A 99 -14.32 12.33 -2.82
C ILE A 99 -14.22 13.05 -1.49
N GLY A 100 -13.09 13.71 -1.23
CA GLY A 100 -12.82 14.45 0.00
C GLY A 100 -12.07 13.62 1.03
N PHE A 101 -11.00 12.94 0.63
CA PHE A 101 -10.08 12.31 1.56
C PHE A 101 -9.50 13.34 2.53
N ASP A 102 -9.19 12.93 3.76
CA ASP A 102 -8.69 13.81 4.82
C ASP A 102 -7.20 13.61 5.09
N VAL A 103 -6.73 12.36 5.07
CA VAL A 103 -5.34 12.01 5.34
C VAL A 103 -4.96 10.66 4.71
N ALA A 104 -3.71 10.55 4.27
CA ALA A 104 -3.11 9.30 3.80
C ALA A 104 -1.72 9.09 4.41
N THR A 105 -1.28 7.84 4.57
CA THR A 105 0.14 7.54 4.77
C THR A 105 0.78 7.11 3.46
N LEU A 106 2.12 7.12 3.40
CA LEU A 106 2.86 6.55 2.30
C LEU A 106 2.92 5.01 2.43
N GLY A 107 2.79 4.31 1.30
CA GLY A 107 3.21 2.93 1.14
C GLY A 107 4.47 2.85 0.28
N ASN A 108 4.97 1.64 0.01
CA ASN A 108 6.19 1.44 -0.76
C ASN A 108 6.00 1.80 -2.25
N HIS A 109 4.82 1.62 -2.80
CA HIS A 109 4.51 1.91 -4.20
C HIS A 109 4.33 3.41 -4.49
N GLU A 110 4.24 4.28 -3.50
CA GLU A 110 4.27 5.74 -3.72
C GLU A 110 5.56 6.19 -4.38
N PHE A 111 6.68 5.48 -4.19
CA PHE A 111 7.98 5.82 -4.75
C PHE A 111 8.20 5.30 -6.18
N ASP A 112 7.36 4.44 -6.70
CA ASP A 112 7.56 3.77 -8.00
C ASP A 112 7.66 4.71 -9.19
N TYR A 113 7.02 5.88 -9.13
CA TYR A 113 7.13 6.90 -10.16
C TYR A 113 8.31 7.87 -9.95
N GLY A 114 9.09 7.69 -8.86
CA GLY A 114 10.16 8.57 -8.45
C GLY A 114 9.71 9.77 -7.63
N GLN A 115 10.66 10.40 -6.95
CA GLN A 115 10.40 11.46 -5.97
C GLN A 115 9.77 12.73 -6.57
N GLU A 116 10.12 13.10 -7.80
CA GLU A 116 9.54 14.27 -8.47
C GLU A 116 8.04 14.08 -8.72
N ALA A 117 7.64 12.90 -9.20
CA ALA A 117 6.24 12.57 -9.41
C ALA A 117 5.49 12.49 -8.07
N LEU A 118 6.06 11.84 -7.05
CA LEU A 118 5.47 11.77 -5.72
C LEU A 118 5.27 13.18 -5.12
N ASN A 119 6.28 14.04 -5.19
CA ASN A 119 6.17 15.42 -4.70
C ASN A 119 5.04 16.18 -5.41
N ALA A 120 4.95 16.04 -6.75
CA ALA A 120 3.88 16.67 -7.52
C ALA A 120 2.49 16.13 -7.13
N ARG A 121 2.37 14.88 -6.73
CA ARG A 121 1.10 14.27 -6.26
C ARG A 121 0.76 14.70 -4.84
N ILE A 122 1.74 14.85 -3.96
CA ILE A 122 1.54 15.44 -2.63
C ILE A 122 1.07 16.91 -2.76
N ASP A 123 1.70 17.69 -3.63
CA ASP A 123 1.28 19.08 -3.89
C ASP A 123 -0.12 19.20 -4.53
N GLN A 124 -0.57 18.17 -5.28
CA GLN A 124 -1.90 18.07 -5.86
C GLN A 124 -2.98 17.72 -4.85
N ALA A 125 -2.62 16.97 -3.78
CA ALA A 125 -3.58 16.46 -2.81
C ALA A 125 -4.23 17.58 -1.99
N ASP A 126 -5.55 17.55 -1.87
CA ASP A 126 -6.33 18.40 -0.97
C ASP A 126 -6.40 17.80 0.46
N PHE A 127 -5.71 16.70 0.69
CA PHE A 127 -5.59 15.99 1.96
C PHE A 127 -4.13 15.89 2.41
N GLU A 128 -3.91 15.65 3.71
CA GLU A 128 -2.55 15.55 4.24
C GLU A 128 -1.93 14.16 3.96
N VAL A 129 -0.66 14.14 3.57
CA VAL A 129 0.13 12.91 3.44
C VAL A 129 1.16 12.88 4.56
N ILE A 130 1.21 11.79 5.33
CA ILE A 130 2.05 11.68 6.54
C ILE A 130 2.95 10.45 6.50
N CYS A 131 4.17 10.57 7.07
CA CYS A 131 5.09 9.44 7.28
C CYS A 131 6.09 9.78 8.39
N ALA A 132 6.04 9.05 9.51
CA ALA A 132 6.84 9.34 10.68
C ALA A 132 8.25 8.71 10.67
N ASN A 133 8.43 7.63 9.93
CA ASN A 133 9.71 6.91 9.88
C ASN A 133 10.53 7.17 8.62
N MET A 134 10.31 8.35 8.00
CA MET A 134 11.05 8.82 6.84
C MET A 134 11.59 10.24 7.08
N GLU A 135 12.83 10.49 6.68
CA GLU A 135 13.45 11.82 6.60
C GLU A 135 13.80 12.15 5.14
N SER A 136 13.50 13.37 4.70
CA SER A 136 13.64 13.82 3.30
C SER A 136 14.58 14.99 3.10
N GLU A 137 15.39 15.38 4.11
CA GLU A 137 16.21 16.61 4.10
C GLU A 137 17.19 16.73 2.92
N SER A 138 17.64 15.61 2.35
CA SER A 138 18.64 15.56 1.27
C SER A 138 18.07 15.06 -0.06
N SER A 139 16.75 14.96 -0.18
CA SER A 139 16.05 14.37 -1.32
C SER A 139 15.37 15.43 -2.19
N LEU A 140 14.81 14.99 -3.31
CA LEU A 140 13.93 15.80 -4.16
C LEU A 140 12.49 15.90 -3.62
N LEU A 141 12.14 15.01 -2.68
CA LEU A 141 10.85 15.03 -2.02
C LEU A 141 10.82 16.13 -0.96
N GLY A 142 9.77 16.95 -0.95
CA GLY A 142 9.51 17.93 0.10
C GLY A 142 9.34 17.29 1.48
N GLN A 143 9.22 18.14 2.52
CA GLN A 143 8.95 17.63 3.86
C GLN A 143 7.58 16.96 3.93
N VAL A 144 7.55 15.71 4.40
CA VAL A 144 6.34 14.97 4.72
C VAL A 144 6.19 14.96 6.24
N PRO A 145 5.07 15.47 6.80
CA PRO A 145 4.88 15.50 8.26
C PRO A 145 4.71 14.10 8.83
N ALA A 146 5.19 13.91 10.06
CA ALA A 146 5.06 12.65 10.79
C ALA A 146 3.62 12.37 11.25
N THR A 147 2.88 13.44 11.55
CA THR A 147 1.57 13.42 12.21
C THR A 147 0.63 14.44 11.60
N PHE A 148 -0.65 14.16 11.71
CA PHE A 148 -1.71 15.11 11.35
C PHE A 148 -2.82 15.11 12.39
N MET A 149 -3.47 16.24 12.60
CA MET A 149 -4.61 16.35 13.51
C MET A 149 -5.78 17.03 12.82
N ILE A 150 -6.96 16.42 12.93
CA ILE A 150 -8.19 16.97 12.38
C ILE A 150 -9.25 17.10 13.48
N ASN A 151 -10.11 18.11 13.33
CA ASN A 151 -11.30 18.26 14.16
C ASN A 151 -12.53 17.82 13.35
N ARG A 152 -13.35 16.93 13.92
CA ARG A 152 -14.68 16.59 13.38
C ARG A 152 -15.71 16.72 14.49
N GLY A 153 -16.68 17.61 14.26
CA GLY A 153 -17.64 17.99 15.29
C GLY A 153 -16.96 18.45 16.57
N LYS A 154 -17.04 17.65 17.62
CA LYS A 154 -16.40 17.92 18.91
C LYS A 154 -15.12 17.11 19.15
N LEU A 155 -14.83 16.18 18.25
CA LEU A 155 -13.71 15.27 18.39
C LEU A 155 -12.43 15.87 17.78
N LYS A 156 -11.32 15.66 18.47
CA LYS A 156 -9.95 15.86 17.98
C LYS A 156 -9.36 14.49 17.67
N ILE A 157 -9.01 14.24 16.43
CA ILE A 157 -8.44 12.97 15.99
C ILE A 157 -7.01 13.24 15.52
N SER A 158 -6.05 12.53 16.10
CA SER A 158 -4.64 12.61 15.71
C SER A 158 -4.22 11.34 15.00
N PHE A 159 -3.40 11.50 13.95
CA PHE A 159 -2.86 10.44 13.12
C PHE A 159 -1.34 10.43 13.19
N VAL A 160 -0.76 9.24 13.17
CA VAL A 160 0.66 8.98 12.90
C VAL A 160 0.72 8.09 11.67
N GLY A 161 1.61 8.37 10.70
CA GLY A 161 1.78 7.54 9.51
C GLY A 161 3.09 6.75 9.59
N VAL A 162 3.13 5.52 9.13
CA VAL A 162 4.36 4.72 9.01
C VAL A 162 4.34 3.82 7.78
N ILE A 163 5.56 3.54 7.26
CA ILE A 163 5.80 2.67 6.11
C ILE A 163 6.71 1.51 6.49
N GLU A 164 6.57 0.36 5.82
CA GLU A 164 7.49 -0.77 5.93
C GLU A 164 8.89 -0.42 5.42
N THR A 165 9.90 -1.13 5.89
CA THR A 165 11.31 -0.91 5.55
C THR A 165 12.08 -2.21 5.30
N GLY A 166 11.38 -3.25 4.82
CA GLY A 166 11.93 -4.56 4.54
C GLY A 166 12.43 -4.79 3.10
N GLY A 167 12.50 -3.74 2.27
CA GLY A 167 12.75 -3.84 0.83
C GLY A 167 14.14 -4.36 0.45
N LYS A 168 15.17 -4.14 1.27
CA LYS A 168 16.52 -4.65 1.02
C LYS A 168 17.12 -5.23 2.30
N PRO A 169 17.63 -6.49 2.27
CA PRO A 169 18.23 -7.13 3.44
C PRO A 169 19.34 -6.31 4.07
N GLY A 170 19.32 -6.18 5.42
CA GLY A 170 20.32 -5.46 6.18
C GLY A 170 20.27 -3.93 6.10
N THR A 171 19.22 -3.38 5.49
CA THR A 171 18.95 -1.94 5.42
C THR A 171 17.53 -1.64 5.89
N TYR A 172 17.22 -0.34 6.03
CA TYR A 172 15.88 0.13 6.28
C TYR A 172 15.41 0.96 5.08
N ILE A 173 14.86 0.31 4.05
CA ILE A 173 14.22 0.97 2.91
C ILE A 173 12.94 0.25 2.55
N PRO A 174 11.91 0.96 2.05
CA PRO A 174 10.68 0.33 1.57
C PRO A 174 10.93 -0.58 0.35
N SER A 175 10.00 -1.49 0.12
CA SER A 175 10.02 -2.49 -0.97
C SER A 175 9.73 -1.83 -2.32
N THR A 176 10.61 -0.96 -2.76
CA THR A 176 10.62 -0.29 -4.07
C THR A 176 12.04 -0.25 -4.62
N HIS A 177 12.21 0.24 -5.86
CA HIS A 177 13.52 0.32 -6.49
C HIS A 177 14.45 1.29 -5.72
N PRO A 178 15.63 0.84 -5.24
CA PRO A 178 16.51 1.66 -4.39
C PRO A 178 16.91 3.01 -4.99
N ASN A 179 17.10 3.08 -6.31
CA ASN A 179 17.48 4.32 -7.00
C ASN A 179 16.41 5.43 -6.90
N LYS A 180 15.15 5.07 -6.56
CA LYS A 180 14.06 6.02 -6.38
C LYS A 180 14.04 6.65 -4.98
N LEU A 181 14.89 6.15 -4.09
CA LEU A 181 14.98 6.57 -2.69
C LEU A 181 16.22 7.42 -2.39
N GLU A 182 16.95 7.87 -3.41
CA GLU A 182 18.18 8.64 -3.22
C GLU A 182 17.95 9.89 -2.35
N GLY A 183 18.75 10.03 -1.28
CA GLY A 183 18.66 11.14 -0.33
C GLY A 183 17.52 11.03 0.69
N LEU A 184 16.70 9.95 0.65
CA LEU A 184 15.76 9.63 1.70
C LEU A 184 16.42 8.73 2.74
N THR A 185 16.06 8.89 4.01
CA THR A 185 16.48 8.04 5.11
C THR A 185 15.24 7.46 5.79
N PHE A 186 15.25 6.17 6.05
CA PHE A 186 14.16 5.47 6.72
C PHE A 186 14.64 4.84 8.01
N MET A 187 13.72 4.68 8.96
CA MET A 187 13.92 4.02 10.25
C MET A 187 12.91 2.90 10.41
N ASP A 188 13.26 1.85 11.17
CA ASP A 188 12.24 0.87 11.56
C ASP A 188 11.14 1.55 12.37
N ALA A 189 9.88 1.28 12.03
CA ALA A 189 8.74 1.88 12.75
C ALA A 189 8.73 1.53 14.24
N GLY A 190 9.18 0.32 14.61
CA GLY A 190 9.29 -0.12 16.00
C GLY A 190 10.26 0.71 16.83
N ASP A 191 11.30 1.28 16.20
CA ASP A 191 12.29 2.10 16.88
C ASP A 191 11.75 3.50 17.24
N ILE A 192 10.82 4.05 16.45
CA ILE A 192 10.36 5.43 16.59
C ILE A 192 8.97 5.57 17.23
N LEU A 193 8.10 4.56 17.11
CA LEU A 193 6.71 4.69 17.54
C LEU A 193 6.57 4.94 19.04
N GLY A 194 7.53 4.51 19.87
CA GLY A 194 7.56 4.78 21.31
C GLY A 194 7.54 6.27 21.67
N ASP A 195 8.07 7.13 20.82
CA ASP A 195 8.13 8.59 21.04
C ASP A 195 6.74 9.25 20.99
N TYR A 196 5.77 8.60 20.39
CA TYR A 196 4.38 9.09 20.26
C TYR A 196 3.49 8.71 21.45
N SER A 197 4.02 8.02 22.47
CA SER A 197 3.25 7.54 23.64
C SER A 197 2.53 8.65 24.42
N GLY A 198 3.01 9.89 24.37
CA GLY A 198 2.40 11.06 25.02
C GLY A 198 1.55 11.95 24.09
N LEU A 199 1.51 11.66 22.80
CA LEU A 199 0.94 12.54 21.78
C LEU A 199 -0.57 12.80 22.00
N LYS A 200 -1.33 11.78 22.38
CA LYS A 200 -2.77 11.90 22.68
C LYS A 200 -3.07 12.90 23.78
N GLU A 201 -2.25 12.90 24.84
CA GLU A 201 -2.36 13.85 25.96
C GLU A 201 -1.88 15.24 25.59
N GLU A 202 -0.74 15.34 24.91
CA GLU A 202 -0.13 16.60 24.49
C GLU A 202 -1.05 17.42 23.58
N LEU A 203 -1.69 16.76 22.63
CA LEU A 203 -2.61 17.39 21.68
C LEU A 203 -4.05 17.49 22.23
N GLU A 204 -4.34 16.92 23.42
CA GLU A 204 -5.70 16.75 23.93
C GLU A 204 -6.60 16.01 22.93
N ALA A 205 -6.04 15.05 22.17
CA ALA A 205 -6.79 14.31 21.18
C ALA A 205 -7.76 13.31 21.83
N ASP A 206 -8.92 13.13 21.23
CA ASP A 206 -9.91 12.15 21.66
C ASP A 206 -9.55 10.74 21.15
N LEU A 207 -8.93 10.67 19.97
CA LEU A 207 -8.42 9.44 19.36
C LEU A 207 -6.99 9.65 18.85
N LEU A 208 -6.16 8.60 18.97
CA LEU A 208 -4.86 8.47 18.34
C LEU A 208 -4.87 7.26 17.42
N ILE A 209 -4.80 7.50 16.12
CA ILE A 209 -4.90 6.50 15.07
C ILE A 209 -3.55 6.35 14.38
N LEU A 210 -3.11 5.12 14.19
CA LEU A 210 -1.96 4.80 13.33
C LEU A 210 -2.46 4.45 11.93
N LEU A 211 -2.02 5.20 10.93
CA LEU A 211 -2.10 4.79 9.52
C LEU A 211 -0.82 4.03 9.19
N SER A 212 -0.97 2.74 9.02
CA SER A 212 0.15 1.81 8.93
C SER A 212 0.26 1.20 7.53
N HIS A 213 1.45 1.23 6.96
CA HIS A 213 1.75 0.44 5.76
C HIS A 213 2.83 -0.61 6.06
N LEU A 214 2.68 -1.35 7.19
CA LEU A 214 3.64 -2.33 7.69
C LEU A 214 3.27 -3.78 7.36
N GLY A 215 2.02 -4.03 6.95
CA GLY A 215 1.47 -5.38 6.90
C GLY A 215 0.95 -5.87 8.25
N HIS A 216 0.01 -6.81 8.22
CA HIS A 216 -0.69 -7.22 9.44
C HIS A 216 0.09 -8.19 10.32
N ASN A 217 0.97 -9.01 9.72
CA ASN A 217 1.64 -10.15 10.35
C ASN A 217 3.06 -10.29 9.79
N CYS A 218 4.00 -10.63 10.61
CA CYS A 218 5.41 -10.67 10.30
C CYS A 218 6.15 -11.74 11.13
N ASP A 219 7.38 -12.01 10.75
CA ASP A 219 8.29 -12.85 11.52
C ASP A 219 8.71 -12.17 12.84
N ALA A 220 9.27 -12.92 13.78
CA ALA A 220 9.45 -12.52 15.17
C ALA A 220 10.37 -11.30 15.37
N ASN A 221 11.14 -10.90 14.36
CA ASN A 221 12.09 -9.79 14.42
C ASN A 221 11.70 -8.61 13.50
N GLU A 222 10.52 -8.64 12.92
CA GLU A 222 10.02 -7.60 12.03
C GLU A 222 8.94 -6.78 12.72
N THR A 223 8.76 -5.54 12.25
CA THR A 223 7.71 -4.65 12.75
C THR A 223 6.49 -4.72 11.82
N CYS A 224 5.33 -5.06 12.37
CA CYS A 224 4.06 -5.13 11.67
C CYS A 224 2.91 -4.73 12.60
N ASP A 225 1.69 -4.60 12.08
CA ASP A 225 0.52 -4.14 12.85
C ASP A 225 0.31 -4.95 14.14
N TYR A 226 0.51 -6.27 14.10
CA TYR A 226 0.37 -7.13 15.27
C TYR A 226 1.42 -6.88 16.34
N THR A 227 2.68 -6.67 15.95
CA THR A 227 3.76 -6.36 16.90
C THR A 227 3.61 -4.96 17.45
N VAL A 228 3.21 -3.99 16.64
CA VAL A 228 2.90 -2.62 17.05
C VAL A 228 1.79 -2.59 18.11
N ALA A 229 0.65 -3.25 17.87
CA ALA A 229 -0.44 -3.32 18.84
C ALA A 229 -0.05 -3.99 20.17
N LYS A 230 0.90 -4.93 20.14
CA LYS A 230 1.42 -5.57 21.36
C LYS A 230 2.33 -4.67 22.17
N ILE A 231 3.19 -3.89 21.49
CA ILE A 231 4.27 -3.11 22.11
C ILE A 231 3.80 -1.70 22.46
N PHE A 232 2.92 -1.10 21.64
CA PHE A 232 2.47 0.28 21.71
C PHE A 232 0.95 0.39 21.90
N PRO A 233 0.39 -0.12 23.01
CA PRO A 233 -1.06 -0.16 23.27
C PRO A 233 -1.69 1.21 23.57
N PHE A 234 -0.98 2.29 23.30
CA PHE A 234 -1.48 3.66 23.41
C PHE A 234 -2.18 4.17 22.15
N PHE A 235 -2.06 3.47 21.02
CA PHE A 235 -2.91 3.69 19.86
C PHE A 235 -4.31 3.14 20.13
N ASP A 236 -5.34 3.89 19.75
CA ASP A 236 -6.73 3.42 19.85
C ASP A 236 -7.10 2.50 18.68
N VAL A 237 -6.63 2.87 17.46
CA VAL A 237 -6.93 2.17 16.22
C VAL A 237 -5.67 2.12 15.34
N ILE A 238 -5.46 1.01 14.65
CA ILE A 238 -4.51 0.85 13.55
C ILE A 238 -5.32 0.58 12.28
N ILE A 239 -5.14 1.40 11.25
CA ILE A 239 -5.67 1.15 9.91
C ILE A 239 -4.47 0.79 9.04
N GLY A 240 -4.38 -0.49 8.66
CA GLY A 240 -3.21 -1.08 8.04
C GLY A 240 -3.31 -1.22 6.52
N GLY A 241 -2.18 -1.55 5.88
CA GLY A 241 -2.03 -1.85 4.46
C GLY A 241 -0.91 -2.87 4.20
N HIS A 242 -0.33 -2.87 3.01
CA HIS A 242 0.81 -3.66 2.52
C HIS A 242 0.52 -5.16 2.31
N SER A 243 -0.17 -5.82 3.20
CA SER A 243 -0.39 -7.28 3.14
C SER A 243 -1.59 -7.70 2.27
N HIS A 244 -2.34 -6.75 1.68
CA HIS A 244 -3.53 -6.99 0.85
C HIS A 244 -4.60 -7.86 1.54
N SER A 245 -4.59 -7.92 2.86
CA SER A 245 -5.48 -8.79 3.63
C SER A 245 -6.72 -8.06 4.12
N ILE A 246 -7.74 -8.80 4.50
CA ILE A 246 -8.90 -8.27 5.23
C ILE A 246 -8.66 -8.55 6.70
N GLN A 247 -8.66 -7.51 7.53
CA GLN A 247 -8.45 -7.62 8.97
C GLN A 247 -9.55 -6.90 9.75
N ASP A 248 -9.97 -7.56 10.81
CA ASP A 248 -10.83 -7.07 11.88
C ASP A 248 -10.42 -7.81 13.16
N THR A 249 -9.49 -7.24 13.91
CA THR A 249 -8.96 -7.89 15.11
C THR A 249 -8.59 -6.88 16.19
N THR A 250 -8.48 -7.33 17.43
CA THR A 250 -8.08 -6.49 18.57
C THR A 250 -6.95 -7.15 19.34
N ILE A 251 -5.87 -6.42 19.58
CA ILE A 251 -4.71 -6.88 20.33
C ILE A 251 -4.40 -5.85 21.44
N ASN A 252 -4.36 -6.28 22.69
CA ASN A 252 -4.11 -5.43 23.86
C ASN A 252 -5.01 -4.18 23.96
N GLY A 253 -6.22 -4.24 23.39
CA GLY A 253 -7.16 -3.13 23.33
C GLY A 253 -6.99 -2.20 22.11
N VAL A 254 -6.02 -2.44 21.25
CA VAL A 254 -5.83 -1.73 19.99
C VAL A 254 -6.59 -2.46 18.89
N HIS A 255 -7.46 -1.75 18.19
CA HIS A 255 -8.25 -2.29 17.08
C HIS A 255 -7.45 -2.19 15.76
N ILE A 256 -7.39 -3.27 14.98
CA ILE A 256 -6.61 -3.36 13.74
C ILE A 256 -7.54 -3.70 12.59
N TYR A 257 -7.56 -2.85 11.53
CA TYR A 257 -8.40 -3.03 10.36
C TYR A 257 -7.58 -2.94 9.08
N GLN A 258 -7.93 -3.77 8.08
CA GLN A 258 -7.50 -3.66 6.68
C GLN A 258 -8.66 -4.06 5.77
N SER A 259 -8.79 -3.44 4.60
CA SER A 259 -9.91 -3.63 3.68
C SER A 259 -9.57 -4.42 2.41
N GLY A 260 -8.49 -5.21 2.42
CA GLY A 260 -8.07 -5.96 1.24
C GLY A 260 -7.20 -5.13 0.31
N ALA A 261 -7.44 -5.17 -1.00
CA ALA A 261 -6.63 -4.43 -1.98
C ALA A 261 -7.40 -4.15 -3.29
N TYR A 262 -6.74 -3.41 -4.21
CA TYR A 262 -7.20 -3.16 -5.58
C TYR A 262 -8.56 -2.47 -5.67
N LEU A 263 -8.90 -1.65 -4.67
CA LEU A 263 -10.18 -0.94 -4.57
C LEU A 263 -11.41 -1.87 -4.69
N ASN A 264 -11.26 -3.15 -4.27
CA ASN A 264 -12.34 -4.12 -4.26
C ASN A 264 -13.32 -3.88 -3.10
N TYR A 265 -12.84 -3.28 -2.02
CA TYR A 265 -13.59 -3.06 -0.80
C TYR A 265 -13.36 -1.65 -0.26
N LEU A 266 -14.36 -1.14 0.45
CA LEU A 266 -14.29 0.04 1.30
C LEU A 266 -14.52 -0.39 2.75
N GLY A 267 -13.57 -0.09 3.64
CA GLY A 267 -13.73 -0.30 5.06
C GLY A 267 -14.54 0.84 5.68
N LYS A 268 -15.46 0.52 6.59
CA LYS A 268 -16.24 1.46 7.38
C LYS A 268 -16.16 1.09 8.85
N ILE A 269 -15.63 1.98 9.66
CA ILE A 269 -15.56 1.84 11.11
C ILE A 269 -16.52 2.86 11.74
N SER A 270 -17.44 2.40 12.57
CA SER A 270 -18.35 3.26 13.32
C SER A 270 -17.98 3.22 14.80
N LEU A 271 -17.60 4.35 15.36
CA LEU A 271 -17.13 4.49 16.75
C LEU A 271 -18.08 5.34 17.57
N THR A 272 -18.34 4.94 18.82
CA THR A 272 -18.91 5.82 19.85
C THR A 272 -17.82 6.13 20.87
N ILE A 273 -17.50 7.42 21.03
CA ILE A 273 -16.43 7.91 21.90
C ILE A 273 -17.03 8.64 23.10
N LYS A 274 -16.48 8.35 24.29
CA LYS A 274 -16.86 9.01 25.54
C LYS A 274 -15.66 9.16 26.44
N ASN A 275 -15.41 10.38 26.92
CA ASN A 275 -14.24 10.68 27.77
C ASN A 275 -12.90 10.26 27.15
N ARG A 276 -12.74 10.39 25.85
CA ARG A 276 -11.55 10.01 25.07
C ARG A 276 -11.29 8.48 25.04
N GLU A 277 -12.34 7.69 25.25
CA GLU A 277 -12.30 6.22 25.17
C GLU A 277 -13.35 5.74 24.16
N ILE A 278 -13.02 4.74 23.37
CA ILE A 278 -13.97 4.02 22.50
C ILE A 278 -14.83 3.14 23.41
N ILE A 279 -16.15 3.40 23.44
CA ILE A 279 -17.11 2.63 24.24
C ILE A 279 -17.96 1.68 23.39
N SER A 280 -17.97 1.86 22.08
CA SER A 280 -18.59 0.96 21.10
C SER A 280 -17.89 1.11 19.76
N GLU A 281 -17.78 0.00 19.04
CA GLU A 281 -17.24 -0.07 17.69
C GLU A 281 -18.05 -1.03 16.83
N ASN A 282 -18.09 -0.77 15.53
CA ASN A 282 -18.57 -1.70 14.53
C ASN A 282 -17.72 -1.54 13.26
N PHE A 283 -17.33 -2.65 12.64
CA PHE A 283 -16.65 -2.68 11.36
C PHE A 283 -17.54 -3.31 10.30
N ASP A 284 -17.70 -2.61 9.18
CA ASP A 284 -18.37 -3.09 7.99
C ASP A 284 -17.40 -3.07 6.81
N LEU A 285 -17.30 -4.17 6.09
CA LEU A 285 -16.54 -4.28 4.85
C LEU A 285 -17.50 -4.26 3.66
N ILE A 286 -17.46 -3.18 2.89
CA ILE A 286 -18.36 -2.96 1.76
C ILE A 286 -17.70 -3.48 0.49
N ASN A 287 -18.28 -4.51 -0.15
CA ASN A 287 -17.81 -5.03 -1.43
C ASN A 287 -18.22 -4.08 -2.57
N LEU A 288 -17.26 -3.34 -3.10
CA LEU A 288 -17.49 -2.37 -4.16
C LEU A 288 -17.88 -3.02 -5.50
N ASN A 289 -17.45 -4.27 -5.75
CA ASN A 289 -17.81 -4.98 -6.98
C ASN A 289 -19.28 -5.42 -7.01
N GLU A 290 -19.91 -5.54 -5.84
CA GLU A 290 -21.33 -5.88 -5.70
C GLU A 290 -22.21 -4.64 -5.47
N TYR A 291 -21.61 -3.46 -5.22
CA TYR A 291 -22.35 -2.22 -5.02
C TYR A 291 -22.84 -1.65 -6.35
N ASN A 292 -24.13 -1.27 -6.41
CA ASN A 292 -24.80 -0.96 -7.68
C ASN A 292 -25.03 0.54 -7.93
N TYR A 293 -24.73 1.39 -6.97
CA TYR A 293 -24.91 2.83 -7.12
C TYR A 293 -23.55 3.50 -7.31
N GLN A 294 -23.53 4.59 -8.09
CA GLN A 294 -22.30 5.35 -8.38
C GLN A 294 -22.65 6.83 -8.54
N ASP A 295 -21.66 7.68 -8.26
CA ASP A 295 -21.75 9.10 -8.59
C ASP A 295 -21.54 9.27 -10.10
N GLU A 296 -22.54 9.83 -10.78
CA GLU A 296 -22.55 9.96 -12.25
C GLU A 296 -21.45 10.93 -12.77
N GLU A 297 -21.18 12.01 -12.02
CA GLU A 297 -20.17 13.01 -12.44
C GLU A 297 -18.76 12.40 -12.35
N LEU A 298 -18.48 11.67 -11.28
CA LEU A 298 -17.19 11.01 -11.08
C LEU A 298 -17.01 9.85 -12.07
N GLN A 299 -18.10 9.13 -12.38
CA GLN A 299 -18.06 8.05 -13.36
C GLN A 299 -17.67 8.53 -14.76
N VAL A 300 -18.18 9.67 -15.21
CA VAL A 300 -17.80 10.28 -16.50
C VAL A 300 -16.29 10.60 -16.54
N ILE A 301 -15.72 11.08 -15.43
CA ILE A 301 -14.28 11.38 -15.36
C ILE A 301 -13.45 10.10 -15.43
N ILE A 302 -13.90 9.04 -14.74
CA ILE A 302 -13.24 7.72 -14.78
C ILE A 302 -13.26 7.14 -16.19
N GLU A 303 -14.40 7.24 -16.89
CA GLU A 303 -14.52 6.78 -18.27
C GLU A 303 -13.62 7.56 -19.24
N ASP A 304 -13.44 8.86 -19.01
CA ASP A 304 -12.50 9.69 -19.79
C ASP A 304 -11.06 9.26 -19.59
N TYR A 305 -10.64 8.99 -18.34
CA TYR A 305 -9.32 8.41 -18.05
C TYR A 305 -9.12 7.05 -18.72
N ASN A 306 -10.10 6.17 -18.64
CA ASN A 306 -10.05 4.82 -19.19
C ASN A 306 -10.07 4.80 -20.76
N ASN A 307 -10.48 5.89 -21.38
CA ASN A 307 -10.58 5.99 -22.85
C ASN A 307 -9.20 6.23 -23.50
N ASN A 308 -8.27 5.28 -23.34
CA ASN A 308 -6.96 5.32 -23.98
C ASN A 308 -6.81 4.19 -25.02
N PRO A 309 -6.88 4.48 -26.32
CA PRO A 309 -6.87 3.45 -27.35
C PRO A 309 -5.54 2.68 -27.46
N VAL A 310 -4.42 3.23 -26.95
CA VAL A 310 -3.12 2.56 -26.98
C VAL A 310 -3.17 1.26 -26.18
N PHE A 311 -3.79 1.31 -25.02
CA PHE A 311 -3.86 0.13 -24.14
C PHE A 311 -4.81 -0.97 -24.65
N SER A 312 -5.77 -0.62 -25.52
CA SER A 312 -6.71 -1.58 -26.12
C SER A 312 -6.15 -2.26 -27.38
N GLU A 313 -4.92 -1.91 -27.82
CA GLU A 313 -4.29 -2.57 -28.97
C GLU A 313 -4.06 -4.06 -28.69
N VAL A 314 -4.63 -4.92 -29.53
CA VAL A 314 -4.41 -6.37 -29.48
C VAL A 314 -3.07 -6.69 -30.12
N ILE A 315 -2.17 -7.31 -29.36
CA ILE A 315 -0.79 -7.63 -29.78
C ILE A 315 -0.56 -9.12 -29.99
N GLY A 316 -1.45 -9.99 -29.56
CA GLY A 316 -1.34 -11.44 -29.68
C GLY A 316 -2.54 -12.19 -29.17
N MET A 317 -2.38 -13.50 -28.99
CA MET A 317 -3.40 -14.41 -28.47
C MET A 317 -2.81 -15.31 -27.37
N ASN A 318 -3.60 -15.61 -26.36
CA ASN A 318 -3.30 -16.61 -25.35
C ASN A 318 -4.35 -17.74 -25.41
N SER A 319 -3.92 -18.98 -25.45
CA SER A 319 -4.80 -20.14 -25.65
C SER A 319 -5.20 -20.84 -24.36
N VAL A 320 -4.74 -20.35 -23.18
CA VAL A 320 -5.02 -20.95 -21.88
C VAL A 320 -4.88 -19.91 -20.77
N TYR A 321 -5.78 -19.93 -19.77
CA TYR A 321 -5.66 -19.08 -18.58
C TYR A 321 -4.32 -19.31 -17.86
N MET A 322 -3.58 -18.24 -17.58
CA MET A 322 -2.27 -18.28 -16.95
C MET A 322 -2.29 -17.53 -15.61
N THR A 323 -1.77 -18.18 -14.56
CA THR A 323 -1.73 -17.58 -13.21
C THR A 323 -0.40 -16.85 -12.96
N ARG A 324 -0.46 -15.68 -12.30
CA ARG A 324 0.72 -14.90 -11.92
C ARG A 324 1.72 -15.67 -11.07
N ASN A 325 1.22 -16.57 -10.21
CA ASN A 325 2.04 -17.36 -9.27
C ASN A 325 2.70 -18.59 -9.92
N ARG A 326 2.52 -18.82 -11.21
CA ARG A 326 3.10 -19.98 -11.91
C ARG A 326 3.40 -19.67 -13.39
N THR A 327 2.39 -19.77 -14.24
CA THR A 327 2.57 -19.83 -15.70
C THR A 327 2.95 -18.48 -16.30
N VAL A 328 2.49 -17.36 -15.75
CA VAL A 328 2.94 -16.03 -16.15
C VAL A 328 4.44 -15.84 -15.87
N GLY A 329 4.98 -16.39 -14.78
CA GLY A 329 6.42 -16.32 -14.49
C GLY A 329 7.28 -17.03 -15.52
N CYS A 330 6.82 -18.17 -16.07
CA CYS A 330 7.51 -18.84 -17.16
C CYS A 330 7.43 -18.05 -18.46
N PHE A 331 6.27 -17.50 -18.82
CA PHE A 331 6.10 -16.61 -19.97
C PHE A 331 7.04 -15.40 -19.86
N TYR A 332 7.04 -14.73 -18.71
CA TYR A 332 7.86 -13.54 -18.45
C TYR A 332 9.34 -13.83 -18.70
N THR A 333 9.87 -14.88 -18.06
CA THR A 333 11.30 -15.22 -18.19
C THR A 333 11.66 -15.73 -19.59
N ASP A 334 10.79 -16.46 -20.28
CA ASP A 334 11.02 -16.84 -21.68
C ASP A 334 11.03 -15.62 -22.60
N ALA A 335 10.10 -14.68 -22.40
CA ALA A 335 10.02 -13.46 -23.19
C ALA A 335 11.29 -12.62 -23.08
N LEU A 336 11.85 -12.39 -21.88
CA LEU A 336 13.08 -11.64 -21.71
C LEU A 336 14.29 -12.39 -22.32
N ARG A 337 14.39 -13.70 -22.03
CA ARG A 337 15.48 -14.53 -22.52
C ARG A 337 15.54 -14.57 -24.07
N GLU A 338 14.40 -14.78 -24.70
CA GLU A 338 14.32 -14.84 -26.16
C GLU A 338 14.47 -13.46 -26.81
N TYR A 339 13.99 -12.38 -26.13
CA TYR A 339 14.16 -11.02 -26.64
C TYR A 339 15.64 -10.61 -26.71
N LEU A 340 16.45 -10.96 -25.72
CA LEU A 340 17.89 -10.64 -25.67
C LEU A 340 18.79 -11.75 -26.25
N ASP A 341 18.26 -12.95 -26.56
CA ASP A 341 19.04 -14.13 -26.98
C ASP A 341 20.10 -14.55 -25.92
N THR A 342 19.71 -14.54 -24.64
CA THR A 342 20.60 -14.89 -23.52
C THR A 342 20.46 -16.35 -23.13
N ASP A 343 21.47 -16.87 -22.38
CA ASP A 343 21.47 -18.25 -21.89
C ASP A 343 20.39 -18.47 -20.83
N MET A 344 20.14 -17.47 -19.99
CA MET A 344 19.23 -17.54 -18.84
C MET A 344 18.44 -16.25 -18.69
N ALA A 345 17.24 -16.33 -18.05
CA ALA A 345 16.55 -15.17 -17.50
C ALA A 345 16.05 -15.46 -16.09
N ILE A 346 15.93 -14.41 -15.27
CA ILE A 346 15.47 -14.49 -13.89
C ILE A 346 14.45 -13.38 -13.61
N GLN A 347 13.38 -13.73 -12.85
CA GLN A 347 12.35 -12.77 -12.42
C GLN A 347 11.86 -13.07 -11.00
N ASN A 348 11.75 -12.04 -10.15
CA ASN A 348 11.16 -12.15 -8.82
C ASN A 348 9.62 -12.21 -8.89
N PRO A 349 8.95 -13.02 -8.02
CA PRO A 349 7.48 -13.13 -8.02
C PRO A 349 6.76 -11.80 -7.75
N GLY A 350 7.34 -10.92 -6.91
CA GLY A 350 6.77 -9.62 -6.59
C GLY A 350 6.66 -8.68 -7.80
N GLY A 351 7.49 -8.87 -8.81
CA GLY A 351 7.44 -8.14 -10.08
C GLY A 351 6.33 -8.60 -11.04
N ILE A 352 5.55 -9.64 -10.69
CA ILE A 352 4.45 -10.16 -11.50
C ILE A 352 3.13 -9.88 -10.79
N ARG A 353 2.30 -8.97 -11.31
CA ARG A 353 1.16 -8.41 -10.57
C ARG A 353 -0.21 -8.94 -11.01
N SER A 354 -0.32 -9.53 -12.22
CA SER A 354 -1.61 -9.98 -12.77
C SER A 354 -1.52 -11.38 -13.38
N ASP A 355 -2.66 -12.07 -13.38
CA ASP A 355 -2.91 -13.24 -14.23
C ASP A 355 -3.05 -12.78 -15.70
N LEU A 356 -3.08 -13.72 -16.65
CA LEU A 356 -3.36 -13.49 -18.06
C LEU A 356 -4.50 -14.41 -18.51
N ASP A 357 -5.60 -13.82 -18.95
CA ASP A 357 -6.79 -14.54 -19.39
C ASP A 357 -6.56 -15.26 -20.73
N GLU A 358 -7.35 -16.32 -20.99
CA GLU A 358 -7.47 -16.91 -22.31
C GLU A 358 -8.16 -15.93 -23.26
N GLY A 359 -7.58 -15.71 -24.44
CA GLY A 359 -8.15 -14.82 -25.46
C GLY A 359 -7.13 -13.86 -26.09
N GLU A 360 -7.59 -12.69 -26.46
CA GLU A 360 -6.75 -11.62 -26.99
C GLU A 360 -5.80 -11.09 -25.91
N ILE A 361 -4.55 -10.83 -26.29
CA ILE A 361 -3.58 -10.16 -25.42
C ILE A 361 -3.49 -8.71 -25.88
N THR A 362 -3.78 -7.79 -24.98
CA THR A 362 -3.66 -6.35 -25.22
C THR A 362 -2.40 -5.79 -24.56
N ILE A 363 -1.99 -4.59 -24.96
CA ILE A 363 -0.91 -3.86 -24.28
C ILE A 363 -1.25 -3.65 -22.79
N MET A 364 -2.53 -3.38 -22.47
CA MET A 364 -3.02 -3.24 -21.11
C MET A 364 -2.66 -4.44 -20.22
N GLU A 365 -2.87 -5.66 -20.74
CA GLU A 365 -2.65 -6.88 -19.94
C GLU A 365 -1.17 -7.11 -19.65
N ILE A 366 -0.27 -6.79 -20.57
CA ILE A 366 1.17 -6.89 -20.32
C ILE A 366 1.61 -5.88 -19.26
N TYR A 367 1.18 -4.62 -19.36
CA TYR A 367 1.51 -3.63 -18.33
C TYR A 367 0.84 -3.91 -16.98
N ARG A 368 -0.29 -4.64 -16.93
CA ARG A 368 -0.86 -5.16 -15.67
C ARG A 368 -0.01 -6.27 -15.05
N ILE A 369 0.65 -7.07 -15.89
CA ILE A 369 1.60 -8.09 -15.42
C ILE A 369 2.82 -7.41 -14.81
N ASP A 370 3.39 -6.40 -15.47
CA ASP A 370 4.58 -5.66 -15.05
C ASP A 370 4.36 -4.13 -15.10
N PRO A 371 3.82 -3.54 -14.03
CA PRO A 371 3.52 -2.11 -14.00
C PRO A 371 4.70 -1.22 -13.60
N PHE A 372 5.85 -1.80 -13.18
CA PHE A 372 6.93 -1.07 -12.51
C PHE A 372 7.81 -0.25 -13.43
N ASN A 373 7.74 -0.51 -14.75
CA ASN A 373 8.62 0.12 -15.74
C ASN A 373 10.12 -0.08 -15.42
N ASN A 374 10.46 -1.25 -14.85
CA ASN A 374 11.84 -1.62 -14.59
C ASN A 374 12.62 -1.72 -15.90
N GLY A 375 13.87 -1.28 -15.92
CA GLY A 375 14.76 -1.41 -17.04
C GLY A 375 15.15 -2.87 -17.30
N LEU A 376 15.37 -3.22 -18.58
CA LEU A 376 15.91 -4.51 -18.95
C LEU A 376 17.44 -4.44 -19.00
N THR A 377 18.09 -5.38 -18.29
CA THR A 377 19.56 -5.46 -18.20
C THR A 377 20.07 -6.85 -18.55
N GLU A 378 21.31 -6.91 -19.00
CA GLU A 378 22.04 -8.15 -19.26
C GLU A 378 23.31 -8.19 -18.41
N TYR A 379 23.57 -9.36 -17.83
CA TYR A 379 24.76 -9.66 -17.04
C TYR A 379 25.49 -10.87 -17.62
N GLU A 380 26.81 -10.83 -17.62
CA GLU A 380 27.66 -12.00 -17.78
C GLU A 380 28.12 -12.45 -16.38
N MET A 381 27.68 -13.61 -15.93
CA MET A 381 28.03 -14.16 -14.60
C MET A 381 28.53 -15.60 -14.71
N THR A 382 29.52 -15.92 -13.90
CA THR A 382 29.92 -17.33 -13.73
C THR A 382 28.83 -18.11 -13.01
N VAL A 383 28.75 -19.40 -13.27
CA VAL A 383 27.81 -20.32 -12.58
C VAL A 383 28.02 -20.27 -11.05
N GLY A 384 29.28 -20.09 -10.60
CA GLY A 384 29.60 -19.92 -9.17
C GLY A 384 29.00 -18.65 -8.56
N GLU A 385 29.00 -17.52 -9.29
CA GLU A 385 28.38 -16.25 -8.85
C GLU A 385 26.84 -16.39 -8.83
N ILE A 386 26.23 -16.97 -9.86
CA ILE A 386 24.79 -17.22 -9.92
C ILE A 386 24.35 -18.11 -8.75
N ARG A 387 25.10 -19.18 -8.47
CA ARG A 387 24.86 -20.07 -7.31
C ARG A 387 24.88 -19.28 -6.01
N SER A 388 25.94 -18.49 -5.81
CA SER A 388 26.12 -17.68 -4.59
C SER A 388 24.97 -16.71 -4.36
N PHE A 389 24.47 -16.06 -5.42
CA PHE A 389 23.29 -15.24 -5.38
C PHE A 389 22.05 -16.01 -4.99
N LEU A 390 21.74 -17.14 -5.65
CA LEU A 390 20.54 -17.94 -5.40
C LEU A 390 20.51 -18.51 -3.97
N GLU A 391 21.66 -18.96 -3.45
CA GLU A 391 21.79 -19.50 -2.10
C GLU A 391 21.66 -18.42 -1.02
N ALA A 392 22.26 -17.26 -1.23
CA ALA A 392 22.29 -16.19 -0.25
C ALA A 392 20.99 -15.37 -0.21
N SER A 393 20.27 -15.27 -1.32
CA SER A 393 19.06 -14.45 -1.40
C SER A 393 17.94 -14.91 -0.48
N GLY A 394 17.84 -16.21 -0.19
CA GLY A 394 16.71 -16.81 0.53
C GLY A 394 15.34 -16.63 -0.17
N ALA A 395 15.34 -15.92 -1.30
CA ALA A 395 14.16 -15.59 -2.09
C ALA A 395 13.86 -16.67 -3.14
N GLY A 396 12.65 -16.63 -3.68
CA GLY A 396 12.27 -17.47 -4.81
C GLY A 396 12.26 -16.68 -6.11
N PHE A 397 12.64 -17.33 -7.20
CA PHE A 397 12.70 -16.72 -8.52
C PHE A 397 12.09 -17.63 -9.60
N TYR A 398 11.41 -17.02 -10.56
CA TYR A 398 11.16 -17.66 -11.85
C TYR A 398 12.43 -17.58 -12.71
N TYR A 399 12.64 -18.60 -13.55
CA TYR A 399 13.81 -18.67 -14.40
C TYR A 399 13.51 -19.35 -15.73
N SER A 400 14.36 -19.15 -16.71
CA SER A 400 14.34 -19.88 -17.99
C SER A 400 15.76 -20.12 -18.53
N GLY A 401 15.88 -21.02 -19.52
CA GLY A 401 17.13 -21.31 -20.23
C GLY A 401 17.99 -22.40 -19.60
N VAL A 402 17.89 -22.63 -18.32
CA VAL A 402 18.67 -23.61 -17.55
C VAL A 402 17.76 -24.53 -16.73
N ILE A 403 18.35 -25.55 -16.07
CA ILE A 403 17.71 -26.37 -15.03
C ILE A 403 18.38 -26.03 -13.71
N LEU A 404 17.58 -25.65 -12.68
CA LEU A 404 18.04 -25.39 -11.31
C LEU A 404 17.57 -26.54 -10.40
N GLU A 405 18.50 -27.12 -9.65
CA GLU A 405 18.22 -28.17 -8.68
C GLU A 405 18.90 -27.86 -7.34
N ASN A 406 18.26 -28.22 -6.23
CA ASN A 406 18.89 -28.20 -4.91
C ASN A 406 19.38 -29.62 -4.58
N GLU A 407 20.69 -29.86 -4.60
CA GLU A 407 21.28 -31.17 -4.30
C GLU A 407 21.75 -31.20 -2.85
N PRO A 408 21.23 -32.12 -2.00
CA PRO A 408 21.61 -32.23 -0.61
C PRO A 408 23.13 -32.33 -0.40
N GLY A 409 23.69 -31.36 0.32
CA GLY A 409 25.13 -31.28 0.62
C GLY A 409 26.02 -30.68 -0.47
N TYR A 410 25.42 -30.28 -1.61
CA TYR A 410 26.13 -29.59 -2.71
C TYR A 410 25.56 -28.20 -2.99
N GLY A 411 24.35 -27.90 -2.49
CA GLY A 411 23.69 -26.63 -2.73
C GLY A 411 22.99 -26.56 -4.11
N VAL A 412 22.96 -25.36 -4.70
CA VAL A 412 22.34 -25.12 -6.01
C VAL A 412 23.22 -25.67 -7.13
N VAL A 413 22.66 -26.55 -7.95
CA VAL A 413 23.31 -27.08 -9.17
C VAL A 413 22.60 -26.52 -10.38
N ILE A 414 23.37 -25.91 -11.29
CA ILE A 414 22.88 -25.31 -12.54
C ILE A 414 23.28 -26.25 -13.71
N LYS A 415 22.28 -26.64 -14.51
CA LYS A 415 22.45 -27.61 -15.61
C LYS A 415 21.96 -27.02 -16.93
N ASP A 416 22.53 -27.51 -18.03
CA ASP A 416 21.98 -27.24 -19.37
C ASP A 416 20.63 -27.96 -19.59
N GLN A 417 19.99 -27.75 -20.74
CA GLN A 417 18.71 -28.36 -21.07
C GLN A 417 18.80 -29.89 -21.33
N GLU A 418 20.01 -30.44 -21.53
CA GLU A 418 20.28 -31.86 -21.62
C GLU A 418 20.54 -32.50 -20.23
N GLY A 419 20.63 -31.70 -19.15
CA GLY A 419 20.82 -32.15 -17.78
C GLY A 419 22.28 -32.28 -17.36
N ASN A 420 23.24 -31.77 -18.13
CA ASN A 420 24.65 -31.72 -17.74
C ASN A 420 24.90 -30.52 -16.84
N ALA A 421 25.58 -30.74 -15.70
CA ALA A 421 25.94 -29.64 -14.80
C ALA A 421 27.05 -28.79 -15.42
N TYR A 422 26.91 -27.47 -15.29
CA TYR A 422 27.97 -26.54 -15.63
C TYR A 422 29.04 -26.52 -14.53
N GLU A 423 30.29 -26.29 -14.93
CA GLU A 423 31.38 -26.01 -13.99
C GLU A 423 31.26 -24.58 -13.45
N ASP A 424 31.82 -24.29 -12.28
CA ASP A 424 31.68 -23.01 -11.56
C ASP A 424 32.23 -21.80 -12.35
N ASP A 425 33.24 -22.00 -13.18
CA ASP A 425 33.86 -20.95 -14.00
C ASP A 425 33.20 -20.74 -15.38
N HIS A 426 32.18 -21.55 -15.69
CA HIS A 426 31.38 -21.36 -16.90
C HIS A 426 30.57 -20.06 -16.81
N VAL A 427 30.63 -19.22 -17.85
CA VAL A 427 29.94 -17.94 -17.89
C VAL A 427 28.62 -18.09 -18.63
N LEU A 428 27.55 -17.56 -18.06
CA LEU A 428 26.22 -17.49 -18.68
C LEU A 428 25.80 -16.02 -18.82
N SER A 429 25.16 -15.70 -19.94
CA SER A 429 24.46 -14.42 -20.13
C SER A 429 23.06 -14.48 -19.50
N ILE A 430 22.68 -13.45 -18.77
CA ILE A 430 21.42 -13.41 -17.98
C ILE A 430 20.60 -12.17 -18.33
N ALA A 431 19.37 -12.36 -18.82
CA ALA A 431 18.37 -11.31 -18.92
C ALA A 431 17.64 -11.12 -17.58
N ILE A 432 17.61 -9.91 -17.08
CA ILE A 432 17.03 -9.60 -15.75
C ILE A 432 16.53 -8.16 -15.70
N ASN A 433 15.52 -7.87 -14.86
CA ASN A 433 15.15 -6.48 -14.56
C ASN A 433 16.25 -5.80 -13.73
N ASP A 434 16.31 -4.47 -13.77
CA ASP A 434 17.31 -3.69 -13.02
C ASP A 434 17.06 -3.65 -11.51
N TYR A 435 15.88 -4.03 -11.05
CA TYR A 435 15.51 -4.06 -9.62
C TYR A 435 16.26 -5.16 -8.83
N ILE A 436 16.32 -6.40 -9.37
CA ILE A 436 16.91 -7.52 -8.63
C ILE A 436 18.39 -7.28 -8.33
N PRO A 437 19.24 -6.85 -9.28
CA PRO A 437 20.64 -6.54 -9.00
C PRO A 437 20.84 -5.42 -7.98
N GLU A 438 19.98 -4.40 -7.94
CA GLU A 438 20.04 -3.31 -6.95
C GLU A 438 19.71 -3.78 -5.52
N ILE A 439 18.82 -4.79 -5.39
CA ILE A 439 18.51 -5.37 -4.08
C ILE A 439 19.64 -6.30 -3.59
N TYR A 440 20.28 -7.02 -4.49
CA TYR A 440 21.32 -8.01 -4.22
C TYR A 440 22.68 -7.59 -4.76
N ASP A 441 23.02 -6.29 -4.65
CA ASP A 441 24.21 -5.66 -5.26
C ASP A 441 25.54 -6.30 -4.86
N ASP A 442 25.65 -6.94 -3.69
CA ASP A 442 26.82 -7.70 -3.27
C ASP A 442 27.14 -8.93 -4.17
N TYR A 443 26.16 -9.40 -4.95
CA TYR A 443 26.25 -10.62 -5.75
C TYR A 443 26.30 -10.38 -7.26
N PHE A 444 26.02 -9.16 -7.71
CA PHE A 444 26.01 -8.83 -9.13
C PHE A 444 27.22 -7.96 -9.49
N PRO A 445 27.93 -8.27 -10.60
CA PRO A 445 28.93 -7.36 -11.17
C PRO A 445 28.24 -6.13 -11.77
N ASP A 446 29.00 -5.23 -12.39
CA ASP A 446 28.43 -4.21 -13.26
C ASP A 446 27.71 -4.88 -14.44
N PRO A 447 26.53 -4.35 -14.89
CA PRO A 447 25.81 -4.94 -16.01
C PRO A 447 26.64 -4.89 -17.30
N SER A 448 26.57 -5.96 -18.09
CA SER A 448 27.22 -6.03 -19.40
C SER A 448 26.55 -5.08 -20.39
N VAL A 449 25.22 -5.01 -20.33
CA VAL A 449 24.41 -4.09 -21.16
C VAL A 449 23.20 -3.58 -20.35
N ILE A 450 22.93 -2.28 -20.46
CA ILE A 450 21.69 -1.65 -20.03
C ILE A 450 20.90 -1.29 -21.29
N TYR A 451 19.70 -1.81 -21.42
CA TYR A 451 18.86 -1.57 -22.60
C TYR A 451 17.93 -0.38 -22.33
N ASP A 452 17.72 0.44 -23.37
CA ASP A 452 16.75 1.55 -23.34
C ASP A 452 15.32 1.01 -23.63
N ILE A 453 14.90 0.05 -22.86
CA ILE A 453 13.56 -0.57 -22.94
C ILE A 453 13.17 -1.14 -21.56
N SER A 454 11.89 -1.09 -21.25
CA SER A 454 11.38 -1.75 -20.04
C SER A 454 11.20 -3.26 -20.26
N THR A 455 11.15 -4.01 -19.16
CA THR A 455 10.83 -5.44 -19.20
C THR A 455 9.43 -5.69 -19.77
N ALA A 456 8.45 -4.84 -19.46
CA ALA A 456 7.10 -4.90 -20.03
C ALA A 456 7.12 -4.68 -21.57
N ASP A 457 7.87 -3.68 -22.06
CA ASP A 457 7.98 -3.43 -23.49
C ASP A 457 8.67 -4.57 -24.22
N ALA A 458 9.67 -5.22 -23.61
CA ALA A 458 10.30 -6.43 -24.15
C ALA A 458 9.28 -7.57 -24.30
N MET A 459 8.42 -7.79 -23.28
CA MET A 459 7.32 -8.76 -23.37
C MET A 459 6.32 -8.41 -24.48
N ILE A 460 5.96 -7.13 -24.64
CA ILE A 460 5.09 -6.67 -25.74
C ILE A 460 5.72 -7.01 -27.09
N GLN A 461 7.01 -6.73 -27.29
CA GLN A 461 7.71 -7.06 -28.54
C GLN A 461 7.79 -8.58 -28.76
N TYR A 462 8.04 -9.36 -27.71
CA TYR A 462 8.04 -10.82 -27.78
C TYR A 462 6.67 -11.33 -28.27
N VAL A 463 5.56 -10.91 -27.65
CA VAL A 463 4.21 -11.33 -28.02
C VAL A 463 3.87 -10.95 -29.47
N ARG A 464 4.24 -9.74 -29.93
CA ARG A 464 4.03 -9.29 -31.30
C ARG A 464 4.77 -10.14 -32.36
N ASN A 465 5.89 -10.76 -31.95
CA ASN A 465 6.69 -11.59 -32.87
C ASN A 465 6.25 -13.05 -32.89
N LEU A 466 5.33 -13.46 -32.02
CA LEU A 466 4.83 -14.84 -32.03
C LEU A 466 4.01 -15.14 -33.27
N THR A 467 4.21 -16.33 -33.83
CA THR A 467 3.42 -16.85 -34.96
C THR A 467 2.24 -17.74 -34.52
N GLU A 468 2.28 -18.22 -33.27
CA GLU A 468 1.27 -19.06 -32.65
C GLU A 468 0.84 -18.43 -31.32
N PRO A 469 -0.37 -18.71 -30.81
CA PRO A 469 -0.81 -18.23 -29.52
C PRO A 469 0.11 -18.67 -28.39
N LEU A 470 0.26 -17.84 -27.35
CA LEU A 470 0.88 -18.23 -26.09
C LEU A 470 0.19 -19.48 -25.52
N HIS A 471 0.98 -20.40 -24.97
CA HIS A 471 0.45 -21.62 -24.38
C HIS A 471 1.34 -22.14 -23.24
N TYR A 472 0.95 -21.83 -21.98
CA TYR A 472 1.65 -22.32 -20.78
C TYR A 472 0.63 -22.97 -19.84
N GLU A 473 0.31 -24.26 -20.05
CA GLU A 473 -0.57 -25.04 -19.14
C GLU A 473 0.10 -25.29 -17.79
N THR A 474 1.42 -25.47 -17.77
CA THR A 474 2.20 -25.74 -16.57
C THR A 474 3.49 -24.95 -16.57
N CYS A 475 4.00 -24.65 -15.38
CA CYS A 475 5.31 -24.04 -15.18
C CYS A 475 5.95 -24.69 -13.96
N ASN A 476 7.15 -25.28 -14.15
CA ASN A 476 7.95 -25.86 -13.09
C ASN A 476 9.27 -25.10 -12.88
N ARG A 477 9.39 -23.91 -13.47
CA ARG A 477 10.60 -23.08 -13.45
C ARG A 477 10.49 -21.98 -12.40
N TYR A 478 10.23 -22.38 -11.16
CA TYR A 478 10.33 -21.58 -9.96
C TYR A 478 11.29 -22.25 -9.02
N PHE A 479 12.29 -21.52 -8.56
CA PHE A 479 13.32 -22.02 -7.66
C PHE A 479 13.41 -21.17 -6.41
N ARG A 480 13.49 -21.80 -5.26
CA ARG A 480 13.86 -21.21 -3.97
C ARG A 480 14.83 -22.15 -3.30
N TYR A 481 15.98 -21.63 -2.88
CA TYR A 481 16.93 -22.41 -2.12
C TYR A 481 16.39 -22.70 -0.71
N GLU A 482 16.46 -23.94 -0.30
CA GLU A 482 16.13 -24.41 1.06
C GLU A 482 17.34 -25.20 1.58
N GLU A 483 17.89 -24.79 2.76
CA GLU A 483 19.02 -25.47 3.41
C GLU A 483 18.75 -26.94 3.80
#